data_56b515be1c1ec5be6e9645744c563a05
#
_entry.id   56b515be1c1ec5be6e9645744c563a05
#
_cell.length_a   1.000
_cell.length_b   1.000
_cell.length_c   1.000
_cell.angle_alpha   90.00
_cell.angle_beta   90.00
_cell.angle_gamma   90.00
#
_symmetry.space_group_name_H-M   'P 1'
#
loop_
_entity.id
_entity.type
_entity.pdbx_description
1 polymer ?
#
loop_
_entity_poly.entity_id
_entity_poly.type
_entity_poly.pdbx_seq_one_letter_code
_entity_poly.pdbx_strand_id
1 'polypeptide(L)'
;MKQARNILVVVLAFLTASTLWANHPWLTRVYEYRPAPGQFINTMPVCRVGEPVDSVMARCRASICGRIDTTTVTFHGQTITRVDTVWAEGMVSLGGYGGYVIVGFDHPVVNMHGYDFEIWGNAFFSDLTSTGGSCEPGIVMVGVDMDGDGVPSDGDCWYELAGSEYGHPSTQHDYTITYYRPDESKQRMPSRLDPNLTDTTYIRWTSNDVNPDSTSGYMSRNSFHNQPYWPLWLQGEETLTYSGAKLRCNAVNSGGTGENAYFVLNYFGWGYVDNLPNNPARQPQEGAGYNPGFKIDWAVDEHGKHVNLTHIDFVKVYNAMNQYCGWLGETSTEVAGGIDYHPDAELPQFDAADVNHDGEVNIADVNAVIDVILTGTVTYSADVNLDGEVNIADVNAVIDAILQ
;
A
#
# COMPACT_ATOMS: atom_id res chain seq x y z
N MET A 1 75.24 13.05 -21.25
CA MET A 1 74.52 12.20 -20.27
C MET A 1 73.19 12.86 -19.95
N LYS A 2 72.10 12.35 -20.54
CA LYS A 2 70.74 12.81 -20.27
C LYS A 2 70.10 11.78 -19.33
N GLN A 3 69.77 12.19 -18.07
CA GLN A 3 69.04 11.40 -17.13
C GLN A 3 67.54 11.39 -17.57
N ALA A 4 67.04 10.22 -17.85
CA ALA A 4 65.59 9.98 -17.99
C ALA A 4 64.97 9.88 -16.59
N ARG A 5 64.09 10.82 -16.26
CA ARG A 5 63.21 10.75 -15.09
C ARG A 5 62.02 9.87 -15.44
N ASN A 6 61.99 8.67 -14.86
CA ASN A 6 60.79 7.83 -14.88
C ASN A 6 59.75 8.45 -13.95
N ILE A 7 58.67 8.98 -14.50
CA ILE A 7 57.49 9.39 -13.75
C ILE A 7 56.63 8.12 -13.58
N LEU A 8 56.60 7.62 -12.36
CA LEU A 8 55.68 6.55 -11.96
C LEU A 8 54.32 7.18 -11.77
N VAL A 9 53.41 6.97 -12.73
CA VAL A 9 52.01 7.35 -12.56
C VAL A 9 51.34 6.23 -11.78
N VAL A 10 51.11 6.48 -10.49
CA VAL A 10 50.23 5.63 -9.68
C VAL A 10 48.81 5.96 -10.02
N VAL A 11 48.14 5.11 -10.81
CA VAL A 11 46.69 5.16 -11.03
C VAL A 11 46.04 4.55 -9.78
N LEU A 12 45.64 5.39 -8.83
CA LEU A 12 44.69 4.98 -7.79
C LEU A 12 43.35 4.77 -8.44
N ALA A 13 42.99 3.53 -8.78
CA ALA A 13 41.62 3.15 -9.06
C ALA A 13 40.87 3.21 -7.71
N PHE A 14 40.15 4.28 -7.48
CA PHE A 14 39.09 4.27 -6.49
C PHE A 14 37.98 3.37 -7.05
N LEU A 15 38.03 2.09 -6.72
CA LEU A 15 36.84 1.23 -6.69
C LEU A 15 35.99 1.74 -5.53
N THR A 16 35.13 2.70 -5.79
CA THR A 16 33.93 2.83 -4.99
C THR A 16 33.16 1.54 -5.26
N ALA A 17 33.26 0.59 -4.34
CA ALA A 17 32.31 -0.49 -4.27
C ALA A 17 30.97 0.20 -3.95
N SER A 18 30.23 0.61 -5.00
CA SER A 18 28.79 0.67 -4.87
C SER A 18 28.41 -0.76 -4.48
N THR A 19 27.88 -0.94 -3.29
CA THR A 19 27.12 -2.14 -2.95
C THR A 19 26.00 -2.17 -4.00
N LEU A 20 26.22 -2.93 -5.08
CA LEU A 20 25.14 -3.38 -5.92
C LEU A 20 24.34 -4.27 -4.99
N TRP A 21 23.25 -3.78 -4.48
CA TRP A 21 22.24 -4.58 -3.83
C TRP A 21 21.82 -5.63 -4.86
N ALA A 22 21.79 -6.89 -4.50
CA ALA A 22 21.26 -7.92 -5.37
C ALA A 22 19.79 -7.58 -5.69
N ASN A 23 19.07 -7.05 -4.69
CA ASN A 23 17.70 -6.58 -4.73
C ASN A 23 17.63 -5.07 -4.42
N HIS A 24 16.60 -4.40 -4.90
CA HIS A 24 16.40 -2.97 -4.65
C HIS A 24 15.55 -2.75 -3.39
N PRO A 25 16.00 -1.97 -2.41
CA PRO A 25 15.23 -1.79 -1.19
C PRO A 25 13.94 -0.98 -1.36
N TRP A 26 13.66 -0.40 -2.53
CA TRP A 26 12.49 0.43 -2.78
C TRP A 26 11.46 -0.27 -3.65
N LEU A 27 10.22 0.23 -3.64
CA LEU A 27 9.18 -0.21 -4.57
C LEU A 27 9.66 -0.09 -6.01
N THR A 28 9.48 -1.14 -6.79
CA THR A 28 9.87 -1.22 -8.21
C THR A 28 8.69 -1.42 -9.13
N ARG A 29 7.55 -1.86 -8.61
CA ARG A 29 6.37 -2.26 -9.38
C ARG A 29 5.11 -1.57 -8.88
N VAL A 30 4.24 -1.21 -9.82
CA VAL A 30 2.83 -0.88 -9.59
C VAL A 30 2.05 -1.82 -10.47
N TYR A 31 1.26 -2.69 -9.86
CA TYR A 31 0.49 -3.71 -10.55
C TYR A 31 -0.90 -3.22 -10.90
N GLU A 32 -1.56 -2.53 -9.98
CA GLU A 32 -2.87 -1.97 -10.18
C GLU A 32 -3.01 -0.62 -9.46
N TYR A 33 -3.74 0.30 -10.06
CA TYR A 33 -4.17 1.56 -9.45
C TYR A 33 -5.63 1.78 -9.77
N ARG A 34 -6.49 1.64 -8.76
CA ARG A 34 -7.93 1.80 -8.86
C ARG A 34 -8.43 2.73 -7.74
N PRO A 35 -8.24 4.04 -7.90
CA PRO A 35 -8.69 5.00 -6.90
C PRO A 35 -10.22 5.06 -6.87
N ALA A 36 -10.77 5.34 -5.69
CA ALA A 36 -12.14 5.80 -5.57
C ALA A 36 -12.25 7.26 -6.04
N PRO A 37 -13.45 7.78 -6.29
CA PRO A 37 -13.61 9.20 -6.61
C PRO A 37 -12.99 10.09 -5.53
N GLY A 38 -12.30 11.18 -5.95
CA GLY A 38 -11.63 12.06 -5.00
C GLY A 38 -11.00 13.28 -5.63
N GLN A 39 -10.60 14.23 -4.80
CA GLN A 39 -10.11 15.55 -5.20
C GLN A 39 -8.81 15.48 -5.98
N PHE A 40 -7.95 14.50 -5.70
CA PHE A 40 -6.57 14.47 -6.19
C PHE A 40 -6.26 13.35 -7.18
N ILE A 41 -7.17 12.38 -7.37
CA ILE A 41 -6.92 11.17 -8.17
C ILE A 41 -6.57 11.42 -9.65
N ASN A 42 -6.92 12.60 -10.18
CA ASN A 42 -6.62 13.00 -11.55
C ASN A 42 -5.44 13.98 -11.65
N THR A 43 -4.83 14.32 -10.51
CA THR A 43 -3.69 15.25 -10.41
C THR A 43 -2.48 14.62 -9.74
N MET A 44 -2.69 13.55 -8.98
CA MET A 44 -1.64 12.76 -8.34
C MET A 44 -1.85 11.24 -8.60
N PRO A 45 -1.32 10.73 -9.74
CA PRO A 45 -0.63 11.44 -10.82
C PRO A 45 -1.59 12.20 -11.77
N VAL A 46 -1.03 13.07 -12.61
CA VAL A 46 -1.84 13.76 -13.62
C VAL A 46 -2.41 12.77 -14.63
N CYS A 47 -3.74 12.71 -14.72
CA CYS A 47 -4.47 11.83 -15.63
C CYS A 47 -5.30 12.60 -16.65
N ARG A 48 -5.65 11.95 -17.77
CA ARG A 48 -6.39 12.56 -18.88
C ARG A 48 -7.61 11.71 -19.26
N VAL A 49 -8.62 12.37 -19.80
CA VAL A 49 -9.83 11.71 -20.25
C VAL A 49 -9.53 10.65 -21.31
N GLY A 50 -10.00 9.43 -21.07
CA GLY A 50 -9.96 8.33 -22.04
C GLY A 50 -8.56 7.81 -22.38
N GLU A 51 -7.55 8.13 -21.58
CA GLU A 51 -6.23 7.57 -21.81
C GLU A 51 -6.16 6.09 -21.46
N PRO A 52 -5.23 5.34 -22.08
CA PRO A 52 -5.01 3.93 -21.74
C PRO A 52 -4.56 3.76 -20.29
N VAL A 53 -5.04 2.72 -19.62
CA VAL A 53 -4.67 2.36 -18.24
C VAL A 53 -3.16 2.22 -18.10
N ASP A 54 -2.46 1.64 -19.08
CA ASP A 54 -0.99 1.51 -19.07
C ASP A 54 -0.27 2.85 -18.93
N SER A 55 -0.83 3.93 -19.51
CA SER A 55 -0.25 5.28 -19.38
C SER A 55 -0.41 5.83 -17.96
N VAL A 56 -1.53 5.52 -17.31
CA VAL A 56 -1.77 5.87 -15.89
C VAL A 56 -0.81 5.08 -15.01
N MET A 57 -0.71 3.76 -15.22
CA MET A 57 0.17 2.88 -14.49
C MET A 57 1.65 3.28 -14.60
N ALA A 58 2.08 3.69 -15.80
CA ALA A 58 3.45 4.18 -16.02
C ALA A 58 3.73 5.45 -15.19
N ARG A 59 2.75 6.37 -15.07
CA ARG A 59 2.89 7.57 -14.22
C ARG A 59 2.84 7.25 -12.73
N CYS A 60 1.98 6.33 -12.31
CA CYS A 60 2.00 5.84 -10.92
C CYS A 60 3.39 5.30 -10.58
N ARG A 61 3.93 4.42 -11.42
CA ARG A 61 5.28 3.87 -11.24
C ARG A 61 6.35 4.97 -11.20
N ALA A 62 6.29 5.94 -12.10
CA ALA A 62 7.24 7.07 -12.11
C ALA A 62 7.14 7.94 -10.85
N SER A 63 5.96 7.99 -10.19
CA SER A 63 5.73 8.80 -8.99
C SER A 63 6.22 8.12 -7.71
N ILE A 64 5.98 6.80 -7.56
CA ILE A 64 6.15 6.12 -6.26
C ILE A 64 7.20 4.99 -6.25
N CYS A 65 7.78 4.63 -7.40
CA CYS A 65 8.86 3.65 -7.45
C CYS A 65 10.22 4.34 -7.52
N GLY A 66 11.20 3.75 -6.84
CA GLY A 66 12.59 4.12 -7.02
C GLY A 66 13.14 3.59 -8.35
N ARG A 67 14.26 4.15 -8.78
CA ARG A 67 14.95 3.72 -9.99
C ARG A 67 16.46 3.96 -9.92
N ILE A 68 17.16 3.28 -10.79
CA ILE A 68 18.58 3.50 -11.04
C ILE A 68 18.73 4.34 -12.31
N ASP A 69 19.30 5.53 -12.19
CA ASP A 69 19.68 6.35 -13.33
C ASP A 69 21.15 6.14 -13.64
N THR A 70 21.45 5.84 -14.89
CA THR A 70 22.82 5.66 -15.37
C THR A 70 23.21 6.78 -16.32
N THR A 71 24.17 7.59 -15.94
CA THR A 71 24.72 8.68 -16.78
C THR A 71 26.11 8.36 -17.22
N THR A 72 26.34 8.37 -18.52
CA THR A 72 27.67 8.14 -19.11
C THR A 72 28.24 9.46 -19.64
N VAL A 73 29.41 9.83 -19.14
CA VAL A 73 30.12 11.05 -19.55
C VAL A 73 31.49 10.66 -20.12
N THR A 74 31.81 11.14 -21.31
CA THR A 74 33.13 10.97 -21.90
C THR A 74 33.95 12.24 -21.69
N PHE A 75 35.06 12.13 -20.98
CA PHE A 75 36.00 13.22 -20.71
C PHE A 75 37.42 12.78 -21.06
N HIS A 76 38.08 13.55 -21.91
CA HIS A 76 39.42 13.25 -22.43
C HIS A 76 39.59 11.82 -23.02
N GLY A 77 38.53 11.29 -23.69
CA GLY A 77 38.56 9.98 -24.30
C GLY A 77 38.36 8.81 -23.29
N GLN A 78 38.14 9.11 -22.03
CA GLN A 78 37.71 8.14 -21.02
C GLN A 78 36.22 8.23 -20.78
N THR A 79 35.54 7.10 -20.80
CA THR A 79 34.11 7.01 -20.51
C THR A 79 33.92 6.67 -19.05
N ILE A 80 33.24 7.54 -18.32
CA ILE A 80 32.88 7.35 -16.90
C ILE A 80 31.38 7.12 -16.88
N THR A 81 30.95 5.98 -16.31
CA THR A 81 29.56 5.69 -16.05
C THR A 81 29.27 5.98 -14.58
N ARG A 82 28.34 6.89 -14.33
CA ARG A 82 27.79 7.18 -13.02
C ARG A 82 26.46 6.47 -12.87
N VAL A 83 26.27 5.80 -11.76
CA VAL A 83 25.04 5.13 -11.37
C VAL A 83 24.49 5.88 -10.16
N ASP A 84 23.31 6.43 -10.28
CA ASP A 84 22.63 7.19 -9.22
C ASP A 84 21.35 6.47 -8.83
N THR A 85 21.11 6.32 -7.54
CA THR A 85 19.81 5.90 -7.01
C THR A 85 18.90 7.11 -6.93
N VAL A 86 17.75 7.02 -7.58
CA VAL A 86 16.69 8.04 -7.52
C VAL A 86 15.51 7.45 -6.74
N TRP A 87 15.24 8.00 -5.57
CA TRP A 87 14.09 7.65 -4.77
C TRP A 87 12.79 8.21 -5.38
N ALA A 88 11.65 7.64 -4.98
CA ALA A 88 10.35 8.20 -5.32
C ALA A 88 10.24 9.67 -4.88
N GLU A 89 9.77 10.54 -5.75
CA GLU A 89 9.67 11.99 -5.52
C GLU A 89 8.22 12.50 -5.68
N GLY A 90 7.29 11.62 -6.03
CA GLY A 90 5.88 11.91 -6.19
C GLY A 90 5.00 11.14 -5.24
N MET A 91 3.71 11.15 -5.53
CA MET A 91 2.71 10.37 -4.80
C MET A 91 1.54 10.00 -5.72
N VAL A 92 0.76 9.01 -5.28
CA VAL A 92 -0.55 8.69 -5.86
C VAL A 92 -1.62 8.87 -4.79
N SER A 93 -2.76 9.46 -5.16
CA SER A 93 -3.90 9.66 -4.29
C SER A 93 -4.90 8.54 -4.50
N LEU A 94 -5.37 7.91 -3.42
CA LEU A 94 -6.31 6.80 -3.52
C LEU A 94 -7.77 7.26 -3.58
N GLY A 95 -8.05 8.55 -3.31
CA GLY A 95 -9.40 9.11 -3.27
C GLY A 95 -10.19 8.65 -2.06
N GLY A 96 -11.50 8.61 -2.15
CA GLY A 96 -12.40 8.20 -1.06
C GLY A 96 -12.20 6.75 -0.64
N TYR A 97 -13.06 6.29 0.29
CA TYR A 97 -12.97 4.94 0.85
C TYR A 97 -12.84 3.86 -0.22
N GLY A 98 -11.92 2.95 0.03
CA GLY A 98 -11.72 1.72 -0.74
C GLY A 98 -10.88 1.89 -1.99
N GLY A 99 -10.61 3.12 -2.45
CA GLY A 99 -9.64 3.33 -3.52
C GLY A 99 -8.27 2.79 -3.15
N TYR A 100 -7.58 2.11 -4.09
CA TYR A 100 -6.38 1.36 -3.77
C TYR A 100 -5.29 1.40 -4.84
N VAL A 101 -4.10 1.01 -4.42
CA VAL A 101 -2.97 0.68 -5.28
C VAL A 101 -2.37 -0.65 -4.83
N ILE A 102 -1.94 -1.49 -5.81
CA ILE A 102 -1.15 -2.69 -5.55
C ILE A 102 0.26 -2.44 -6.07
N VAL A 103 1.22 -2.63 -5.19
CA VAL A 103 2.65 -2.37 -5.44
C VAL A 103 3.49 -3.58 -5.04
N GLY A 104 4.77 -3.58 -5.45
CA GLY A 104 5.71 -4.63 -5.06
C GLY A 104 7.15 -4.19 -5.23
N PHE A 105 8.02 -5.03 -4.72
CA PHE A 105 9.46 -4.96 -4.87
C PHE A 105 9.90 -5.82 -6.06
N ASP A 106 11.18 -5.91 -6.35
CA ASP A 106 11.72 -6.84 -7.36
C ASP A 106 12.07 -8.22 -6.78
N HIS A 107 11.76 -8.41 -5.51
CA HIS A 107 11.97 -9.63 -4.73
C HIS A 107 10.85 -9.77 -3.68
N PRO A 108 10.64 -10.97 -3.12
CA PRO A 108 9.77 -11.15 -1.96
C PRO A 108 10.32 -10.43 -0.73
N VAL A 109 9.44 -9.78 0.05
CA VAL A 109 9.80 -9.21 1.35
C VAL A 109 9.74 -10.32 2.40
N VAL A 110 10.88 -10.64 3.01
CA VAL A 110 11.00 -11.73 3.99
C VAL A 110 10.53 -11.27 5.35
N ASN A 111 9.73 -12.10 6.04
CA ASN A 111 9.35 -11.87 7.42
C ASN A 111 10.55 -12.04 8.35
N MET A 112 11.00 -10.95 8.94
CA MET A 112 12.17 -10.90 9.81
C MET A 112 11.77 -10.46 11.23
N HIS A 113 12.69 -10.57 12.16
CA HIS A 113 12.44 -10.04 13.49
C HIS A 113 12.45 -8.51 13.47
N GLY A 114 11.31 -7.89 13.82
CA GLY A 114 11.17 -6.44 13.86
C GLY A 114 10.18 -5.92 12.82
N TYR A 115 10.48 -4.79 12.21
CA TYR A 115 9.71 -4.24 11.08
C TYR A 115 10.34 -4.70 9.76
N ASP A 116 9.50 -5.13 8.82
CA ASP A 116 9.94 -5.72 7.55
C ASP A 116 10.04 -4.66 6.46
N PHE A 117 9.03 -3.81 6.33
CA PHE A 117 8.96 -2.78 5.30
C PHE A 117 8.24 -1.52 5.77
N GLU A 118 8.34 -0.45 4.99
CA GLU A 118 7.61 0.81 5.19
C GLU A 118 6.96 1.24 3.88
N ILE A 119 5.71 1.73 3.94
CA ILE A 119 5.05 2.45 2.86
C ILE A 119 4.88 3.90 3.30
N TRP A 120 5.27 4.84 2.44
CA TRP A 120 5.24 6.26 2.72
C TRP A 120 3.94 6.90 2.27
N GLY A 121 3.43 7.82 3.09
CA GLY A 121 2.32 8.71 2.77
C GLY A 121 2.76 10.17 2.75
N ASN A 122 1.83 11.08 3.03
CA ASN A 122 2.11 12.51 3.16
C ASN A 122 1.63 13.10 4.51
N ALA A 123 1.29 12.25 5.47
CA ALA A 123 0.82 12.66 6.79
C ALA A 123 1.75 13.68 7.45
N PHE A 124 1.17 14.69 8.09
CA PHE A 124 1.90 15.68 8.87
C PHE A 124 1.10 16.12 10.08
N PHE A 125 1.78 16.58 11.11
CA PHE A 125 1.17 17.19 12.28
C PHE A 125 1.01 18.69 12.09
N SER A 126 -0.09 19.27 12.58
CA SER A 126 -0.35 20.70 12.49
C SER A 126 0.61 21.53 13.35
N ASP A 127 1.15 20.94 14.41
CA ASP A 127 2.24 21.45 15.22
C ASP A 127 3.02 20.30 15.89
N LEU A 128 4.15 20.61 16.52
CA LEU A 128 5.01 19.62 17.18
C LEU A 128 4.38 18.97 18.44
N THR A 129 3.29 19.51 18.93
CA THR A 129 2.57 19.01 20.12
C THR A 129 1.22 18.38 19.77
N SER A 130 0.83 18.45 18.51
CA SER A 130 -0.43 17.97 17.98
C SER A 130 -0.50 16.45 17.96
N THR A 131 -1.70 15.93 18.20
CA THR A 131 -2.05 14.52 18.00
C THR A 131 -2.56 14.25 16.59
N GLY A 132 -2.47 15.22 15.70
CA GLY A 132 -2.94 15.14 14.32
C GLY A 132 -2.62 16.39 13.52
N GLY A 133 -3.12 16.39 12.33
CA GLY A 133 -3.00 17.45 11.33
C GLY A 133 -3.72 16.98 10.08
N SER A 134 -3.02 16.36 9.16
CA SER A 134 -3.54 15.56 8.04
C SER A 134 -3.05 14.13 8.20
N CYS A 135 -3.83 13.29 8.88
CA CYS A 135 -3.57 11.87 9.05
C CYS A 135 -4.72 11.13 8.40
N GLU A 136 -4.45 10.47 7.27
CA GLU A 136 -5.45 9.89 6.37
C GLU A 136 -5.25 8.37 6.20
N PRO A 137 -5.49 7.60 7.29
CA PRO A 137 -5.00 6.23 7.43
C PRO A 137 -5.53 5.29 6.35
N GLY A 138 -4.60 4.65 5.64
CA GLY A 138 -4.84 3.54 4.72
C GLY A 138 -4.47 2.20 5.35
N ILE A 139 -5.33 1.20 5.14
CA ILE A 139 -5.07 -0.18 5.53
C ILE A 139 -4.12 -0.83 4.51
N VAL A 140 -3.24 -1.68 5.03
CA VAL A 140 -2.32 -2.50 4.25
C VAL A 140 -2.79 -3.93 4.23
N MET A 141 -2.91 -4.49 3.03
CA MET A 141 -3.01 -5.93 2.82
C MET A 141 -1.73 -6.42 2.14
N VAL A 142 -1.37 -7.65 2.43
CA VAL A 142 -0.21 -8.31 1.82
C VAL A 142 -0.65 -9.55 1.07
N GLY A 143 -0.02 -9.82 -0.07
CA GLY A 143 -0.32 -10.96 -0.92
C GLY A 143 0.88 -11.90 -1.03
N VAL A 144 0.59 -13.20 -1.12
CA VAL A 144 1.56 -14.24 -1.47
C VAL A 144 1.20 -14.77 -2.85
N ASP A 145 2.17 -14.77 -3.76
CA ASP A 145 2.05 -15.26 -5.13
C ASP A 145 1.97 -16.79 -5.14
N MET A 146 0.74 -17.30 -5.24
CA MET A 146 0.48 -18.76 -5.11
C MET A 146 0.81 -19.53 -6.37
N ASP A 147 0.69 -18.91 -7.54
CA ASP A 147 0.92 -19.58 -8.82
C ASP A 147 2.31 -19.28 -9.43
N GLY A 148 3.09 -18.40 -8.78
CA GLY A 148 4.46 -18.06 -9.15
C GLY A 148 4.58 -17.26 -10.45
N ASP A 149 3.50 -16.58 -10.89
CA ASP A 149 3.52 -15.82 -12.15
C ASP A 149 4.01 -14.36 -11.96
N GLY A 150 4.19 -13.92 -10.72
CA GLY A 150 4.69 -12.58 -10.36
C GLY A 150 3.67 -11.47 -10.57
N VAL A 151 2.37 -11.79 -10.70
CA VAL A 151 1.29 -10.82 -10.94
C VAL A 151 0.12 -11.08 -9.99
N PRO A 152 -0.33 -10.08 -9.22
CA PRO A 152 -1.42 -10.28 -8.28
C PRO A 152 -2.70 -10.72 -8.98
N SER A 153 -3.33 -11.76 -8.48
CA SER A 153 -4.53 -12.39 -9.02
C SER A 153 -5.56 -12.72 -7.93
N ASP A 154 -6.77 -13.15 -8.36
CA ASP A 154 -7.79 -13.68 -7.43
C ASP A 154 -7.41 -15.07 -6.89
N GLY A 155 -6.39 -15.72 -7.47
CA GLY A 155 -5.85 -17.00 -7.03
C GLY A 155 -4.85 -16.89 -5.88
N ASP A 156 -4.38 -15.67 -5.59
CA ASP A 156 -3.39 -15.43 -4.55
C ASP A 156 -4.03 -15.29 -3.17
N CYS A 157 -3.24 -15.60 -2.15
CA CYS A 157 -3.66 -15.40 -0.77
C CYS A 157 -3.41 -13.97 -0.33
N TRP A 158 -4.47 -13.29 0.14
CA TRP A 158 -4.41 -11.93 0.64
C TRP A 158 -4.76 -11.84 2.12
N TYR A 159 -3.98 -11.09 2.89
CA TYR A 159 -4.12 -10.95 4.33
C TYR A 159 -4.06 -9.47 4.73
N GLU A 160 -4.94 -9.04 5.64
CA GLU A 160 -4.85 -7.70 6.24
C GLU A 160 -3.73 -7.70 7.29
N LEU A 161 -2.91 -6.66 7.30
CA LEU A 161 -2.02 -6.38 8.43
C LEU A 161 -2.82 -5.65 9.50
N ALA A 162 -3.20 -6.36 10.56
CA ALA A 162 -4.03 -5.84 11.65
C ALA A 162 -3.32 -4.68 12.35
N GLY A 163 -3.78 -3.45 12.13
CA GLY A 163 -3.29 -2.26 12.80
C GLY A 163 -3.94 -2.03 14.17
N SER A 164 -3.57 -0.93 14.83
CA SER A 164 -4.03 -0.59 16.18
C SER A 164 -5.55 -0.48 16.35
N GLU A 165 -6.27 -0.18 15.28
CA GLU A 165 -7.73 -0.05 15.27
C GLU A 165 -8.46 -1.32 14.82
N TYR A 166 -7.74 -2.39 14.45
CA TYR A 166 -8.34 -3.62 13.96
C TYR A 166 -9.40 -4.20 14.90
N GLY A 167 -9.09 -4.30 16.18
CA GLY A 167 -10.01 -4.78 17.23
C GLY A 167 -10.94 -3.71 17.80
N HIS A 168 -10.97 -2.50 17.27
CA HIS A 168 -11.83 -1.43 17.80
C HIS A 168 -13.30 -1.70 17.46
N PRO A 169 -14.25 -1.57 18.45
CA PRO A 169 -15.67 -1.91 18.21
C PRO A 169 -16.37 -1.13 17.09
N SER A 170 -15.82 -0.01 16.66
CA SER A 170 -16.36 0.80 15.57
C SER A 170 -15.69 0.51 14.22
N THR A 171 -14.71 -0.39 14.16
CA THR A 171 -14.16 -0.89 12.91
C THR A 171 -15.15 -1.90 12.32
N GLN A 172 -15.55 -1.68 11.08
CA GLN A 172 -16.44 -2.58 10.35
C GLN A 172 -15.64 -3.33 9.30
N HIS A 173 -15.43 -4.63 9.47
CA HIS A 173 -14.55 -5.44 8.60
C HIS A 173 -15.17 -5.80 7.24
N ASP A 174 -16.49 -5.83 7.13
CA ASP A 174 -17.24 -6.18 5.93
C ASP A 174 -17.91 -4.96 5.27
N TYR A 175 -17.29 -3.79 5.38
CA TYR A 175 -17.85 -2.57 4.81
C TYR A 175 -17.72 -2.57 3.28
N THR A 176 -18.83 -2.24 2.60
CA THR A 176 -18.91 -2.09 1.14
C THR A 176 -19.54 -0.76 0.79
N ILE A 177 -18.92 -0.02 -0.14
CA ILE A 177 -19.44 1.22 -0.69
C ILE A 177 -19.52 1.14 -2.21
N THR A 178 -20.54 1.74 -2.78
CA THR A 178 -20.70 1.94 -4.23
C THR A 178 -20.84 3.42 -4.52
N TYR A 179 -19.92 3.97 -5.32
CA TYR A 179 -19.99 5.31 -5.88
C TYR A 179 -20.66 5.28 -7.24
N TYR A 180 -21.44 6.31 -7.56
CA TYR A 180 -22.14 6.48 -8.81
C TYR A 180 -21.55 7.61 -9.61
N ARG A 181 -21.23 7.37 -10.89
CA ARG A 181 -20.64 8.38 -11.77
C ARG A 181 -21.48 9.66 -11.80
N PRO A 182 -20.86 10.84 -11.56
CA PRO A 182 -21.62 12.09 -11.56
C PRO A 182 -22.08 12.48 -12.97
N ASP A 183 -23.25 13.09 -13.05
CA ASP A 183 -23.67 13.83 -14.24
C ASP A 183 -23.09 15.24 -14.21
N GLU A 184 -21.99 15.46 -14.94
CA GLU A 184 -21.31 16.77 -15.01
C GLU A 184 -22.19 17.87 -15.66
N SER A 185 -23.27 17.51 -16.34
CA SER A 185 -24.21 18.45 -16.96
C SER A 185 -25.30 18.95 -16.02
N LYS A 186 -25.48 18.28 -14.86
CA LYS A 186 -26.51 18.69 -13.90
C LYS A 186 -26.20 20.06 -13.30
N GLN A 187 -27.26 20.77 -12.86
CA GLN A 187 -27.09 21.99 -12.11
C GLN A 187 -26.42 21.68 -10.75
N ARG A 188 -25.31 22.39 -10.48
CA ARG A 188 -24.61 22.27 -9.18
C ARG A 188 -25.47 22.77 -8.03
N MET A 189 -25.32 22.13 -6.88
CA MET A 189 -26.03 22.44 -5.65
C MET A 189 -25.03 23.01 -4.60
N PRO A 190 -24.70 24.33 -4.65
CA PRO A 190 -23.76 24.90 -3.71
C PRO A 190 -24.34 24.88 -2.29
N SER A 191 -23.46 24.77 -1.29
CA SER A 191 -23.86 24.88 0.10
C SER A 191 -24.35 26.32 0.40
N ARG A 192 -25.36 26.42 1.26
CA ARG A 192 -25.81 27.70 1.82
C ARG A 192 -25.03 28.10 3.08
N LEU A 193 -24.34 27.11 3.69
CA LEU A 193 -23.66 27.26 4.97
C LEU A 193 -22.14 27.37 4.81
N ASP A 194 -21.60 26.73 3.74
CA ASP A 194 -20.17 26.73 3.45
C ASP A 194 -19.94 27.15 1.99
N PRO A 195 -19.44 28.39 1.75
CA PRO A 195 -19.22 28.91 0.40
C PRO A 195 -18.12 28.16 -0.36
N ASN A 196 -17.31 27.35 0.34
CA ASN A 196 -16.29 26.55 -0.30
C ASN A 196 -16.86 25.28 -0.95
N LEU A 197 -18.05 24.82 -0.54
CA LEU A 197 -18.72 23.66 -1.14
C LEU A 197 -19.57 24.09 -2.33
N THR A 198 -19.05 23.88 -3.54
CA THR A 198 -19.67 24.34 -4.80
C THR A 198 -20.72 23.39 -5.36
N ASP A 199 -20.69 22.12 -4.96
CA ASP A 199 -21.74 21.12 -5.23
C ASP A 199 -21.80 20.10 -4.09
N THR A 200 -22.82 20.17 -3.25
CA THR A 200 -23.03 19.29 -2.09
C THR A 200 -23.57 17.91 -2.47
N THR A 201 -23.94 17.72 -3.72
CA THR A 201 -24.53 16.48 -4.24
C THR A 201 -23.74 15.91 -5.44
N TYR A 202 -22.43 16.15 -5.45
CA TYR A 202 -21.60 15.90 -6.64
C TYR A 202 -21.51 14.41 -6.99
N ILE A 203 -20.99 13.56 -6.10
CA ILE A 203 -20.92 12.12 -6.32
C ILE A 203 -21.76 11.41 -5.27
N ARG A 204 -22.82 10.76 -5.71
CA ARG A 204 -23.65 9.93 -4.85
C ARG A 204 -22.92 8.63 -4.49
N TRP A 205 -23.09 8.15 -3.26
CA TRP A 205 -22.65 6.82 -2.85
C TRP A 205 -23.72 6.12 -1.99
N THR A 206 -23.63 4.78 -1.92
CA THR A 206 -24.41 3.91 -1.02
C THR A 206 -23.48 2.90 -0.36
N SER A 207 -23.82 2.45 0.84
CA SER A 207 -23.01 1.47 1.58
C SER A 207 -23.86 0.54 2.45
N ASN A 208 -23.23 -0.49 2.99
CA ASN A 208 -23.79 -1.37 4.00
C ASN A 208 -23.40 -0.98 5.42
N ASP A 209 -23.16 0.33 5.69
CA ASP A 209 -22.79 0.79 7.02
C ASP A 209 -23.77 0.26 8.08
N VAL A 210 -23.21 -0.20 9.21
CA VAL A 210 -24.02 -0.68 10.35
C VAL A 210 -24.87 0.45 10.98
N ASN A 211 -24.45 1.71 10.81
CA ASN A 211 -25.26 2.87 11.15
C ASN A 211 -26.21 3.18 9.98
N PRO A 212 -27.54 3.02 10.16
CA PRO A 212 -28.51 3.26 9.09
C PRO A 212 -28.51 4.67 8.52
N ASP A 213 -28.06 5.66 9.29
CA ASP A 213 -27.92 7.05 8.83
C ASP A 213 -26.71 7.29 7.93
N SER A 214 -25.82 6.30 7.84
CA SER A 214 -24.59 6.33 7.04
C SER A 214 -24.60 5.34 5.86
N THR A 215 -25.77 4.85 5.44
CA THR A 215 -25.90 3.91 4.31
C THR A 215 -25.94 4.58 2.93
N SER A 216 -26.03 5.91 2.88
CA SER A 216 -25.95 6.68 1.65
C SER A 216 -25.56 8.12 1.90
N GLY A 217 -24.96 8.76 0.91
CA GLY A 217 -24.56 10.15 1.01
C GLY A 217 -24.02 10.68 -0.31
N TYR A 218 -23.31 11.79 -0.17
CA TYR A 218 -22.67 12.46 -1.29
C TYR A 218 -21.25 12.88 -0.91
N MET A 219 -20.33 12.75 -1.84
CA MET A 219 -19.06 13.45 -1.84
C MET A 219 -19.28 14.82 -2.46
N SER A 220 -18.98 15.86 -1.72
CA SER A 220 -19.14 17.25 -2.17
C SER A 220 -17.96 17.69 -3.02
N ARG A 221 -18.19 18.62 -3.94
CA ARG A 221 -17.13 19.31 -4.70
C ARG A 221 -16.83 20.64 -4.03
N ASN A 222 -15.54 20.98 -3.88
CA ASN A 222 -15.13 22.22 -3.27
C ASN A 222 -14.56 23.23 -4.29
N SER A 223 -14.38 24.48 -3.85
CA SER A 223 -13.88 25.59 -4.68
C SER A 223 -12.37 25.51 -4.91
N PHE A 224 -11.64 24.80 -4.06
CA PHE A 224 -10.17 24.69 -4.14
C PHE A 224 -9.76 23.63 -5.17
N HIS A 225 -10.62 22.61 -5.39
CA HIS A 225 -10.40 21.48 -6.30
C HIS A 225 -11.60 21.36 -7.24
N ASN A 226 -11.57 22.11 -8.34
CA ASN A 226 -12.67 22.15 -9.32
C ASN A 226 -12.56 21.10 -10.44
N GLN A 227 -11.46 20.34 -10.50
CA GLN A 227 -11.29 19.24 -11.45
C GLN A 227 -12.32 18.12 -11.21
N PRO A 228 -12.52 17.23 -12.18
CA PRO A 228 -13.36 16.06 -11.99
C PRO A 228 -12.79 15.14 -10.88
N TYR A 229 -13.68 14.58 -10.05
CA TYR A 229 -13.34 13.61 -9.00
C TYR A 229 -13.53 12.15 -9.42
N TRP A 230 -14.16 11.90 -10.57
CA TRP A 230 -14.25 10.56 -11.15
C TRP A 230 -12.97 10.25 -11.92
N PRO A 231 -12.40 9.00 -11.82
CA PRO A 231 -11.20 8.65 -12.57
C PRO A 231 -11.37 8.86 -14.06
N LEU A 232 -10.52 9.69 -14.68
CA LEU A 232 -10.69 10.12 -16.06
C LEU A 232 -10.51 8.99 -17.10
N TRP A 233 -9.83 7.92 -16.74
CA TRP A 233 -9.63 6.74 -17.60
C TRP A 233 -10.73 5.68 -17.39
N LEU A 234 -11.57 5.81 -16.36
CA LEU A 234 -12.70 4.91 -16.06
C LEU A 234 -14.04 5.51 -16.44
N GLN A 235 -14.10 6.35 -17.48
CA GLN A 235 -15.32 7.02 -17.91
C GLN A 235 -16.41 6.04 -18.42
N GLY A 236 -16.05 4.81 -18.78
CA GLY A 236 -16.99 3.75 -19.14
C GLY A 236 -17.71 3.10 -17.94
N GLU A 237 -17.20 3.28 -16.74
CA GLU A 237 -17.76 2.73 -15.52
C GLU A 237 -18.89 3.63 -15.00
N GLU A 238 -20.09 3.09 -14.81
CA GLU A 238 -21.22 3.81 -14.21
C GLU A 238 -21.17 3.79 -12.69
N THR A 239 -20.51 2.78 -12.12
CA THR A 239 -20.34 2.60 -10.68
C THR A 239 -18.94 2.11 -10.38
N LEU A 240 -18.42 2.49 -9.19
CA LEU A 240 -17.22 1.93 -8.61
C LEU A 240 -17.58 1.38 -7.23
N THR A 241 -17.32 0.09 -7.01
CA THR A 241 -17.62 -0.59 -5.75
C THR A 241 -16.35 -1.08 -5.11
N TYR A 242 -16.23 -0.86 -3.80
CA TYR A 242 -15.08 -1.26 -3.00
C TYR A 242 -15.54 -1.92 -1.71
N SER A 243 -14.77 -2.91 -1.24
CA SER A 243 -15.03 -3.63 0.00
C SER A 243 -13.76 -3.79 0.81
N GLY A 244 -13.89 -3.84 2.13
CA GLY A 244 -12.80 -4.00 3.06
C GLY A 244 -13.18 -3.56 4.48
N ALA A 245 -12.20 -3.43 5.36
CA ALA A 245 -12.45 -2.86 6.67
C ALA A 245 -12.54 -1.32 6.61
N LYS A 246 -13.53 -0.77 7.32
CA LYS A 246 -13.70 0.67 7.51
C LYS A 246 -13.31 1.04 8.93
N LEU A 247 -12.37 1.95 9.08
CA LEU A 247 -11.94 2.47 10.36
C LEU A 247 -12.95 3.48 10.94
N ARG A 248 -12.87 3.71 12.24
CA ARG A 248 -13.64 4.78 12.88
C ARG A 248 -13.20 6.16 12.40
N CYS A 249 -14.09 7.15 12.53
CA CYS A 249 -13.77 8.54 12.22
C CYS A 249 -12.61 9.05 13.11
N ASN A 250 -11.60 9.68 12.49
CA ASN A 250 -10.48 10.34 13.16
C ASN A 250 -10.52 11.87 13.02
N ALA A 251 -11.50 12.40 12.29
CA ALA A 251 -11.70 13.84 12.10
C ALA A 251 -12.31 14.46 13.35
N VAL A 252 -11.64 15.45 13.92
CA VAL A 252 -12.09 16.21 15.10
C VAL A 252 -12.24 17.66 14.73
N ASN A 253 -13.41 18.24 15.00
CA ASN A 253 -13.60 19.67 14.89
C ASN A 253 -12.80 20.37 15.99
N SER A 254 -11.70 21.01 15.62
CA SER A 254 -10.78 21.70 16.52
C SER A 254 -11.15 23.16 16.77
N GLY A 255 -12.18 23.69 16.07
CA GLY A 255 -12.66 25.04 16.27
C GLY A 255 -13.69 25.49 15.25
N GLY A 256 -14.48 26.48 15.63
CA GLY A 256 -15.50 27.00 14.75
C GLY A 256 -16.78 26.18 14.68
N THR A 257 -17.77 26.72 13.99
CA THR A 257 -19.06 26.07 13.73
C THR A 257 -19.52 26.37 12.31
N GLY A 258 -20.22 25.45 11.68
CA GLY A 258 -20.72 25.62 10.31
C GLY A 258 -19.60 25.93 9.32
N GLU A 259 -19.66 27.04 8.63
CA GLU A 259 -18.71 27.48 7.59
C GLU A 259 -17.28 27.72 8.11
N ASN A 260 -17.14 27.94 9.42
CA ASN A 260 -15.83 28.17 10.06
C ASN A 260 -15.33 26.94 10.81
N ALA A 261 -15.94 25.78 10.62
CA ALA A 261 -15.46 24.56 11.23
C ALA A 261 -14.08 24.17 10.67
N TYR A 262 -13.14 23.91 11.57
CA TYR A 262 -11.80 23.47 11.24
C TYR A 262 -11.59 22.06 11.78
N PHE A 263 -11.33 21.12 10.89
CA PHE A 263 -11.09 19.74 11.24
C PHE A 263 -9.59 19.44 11.31
N VAL A 264 -9.21 18.66 12.31
CA VAL A 264 -7.89 18.04 12.45
C VAL A 264 -8.09 16.53 12.34
N LEU A 265 -7.32 15.90 11.50
CA LEU A 265 -7.31 14.44 11.33
C LEU A 265 -6.25 13.88 12.27
N ASN A 266 -6.69 13.17 13.32
CA ASN A 266 -5.80 12.60 14.32
C ASN A 266 -5.19 11.28 13.83
N TYR A 267 -3.96 10.98 14.24
CA TYR A 267 -3.36 9.69 13.92
C TYR A 267 -3.96 8.57 14.81
N PHE A 268 -3.88 7.34 14.30
CA PHE A 268 -4.05 6.11 15.05
C PHE A 268 -2.69 5.59 15.53
N GLY A 269 -2.68 4.55 16.37
CA GLY A 269 -1.46 4.10 17.03
C GLY A 269 -0.38 3.64 16.06
N TRP A 270 -0.65 2.61 15.23
CA TRP A 270 0.31 2.00 14.31
C TRP A 270 -0.42 1.15 13.26
N GLY A 271 0.31 0.73 12.21
CA GLY A 271 -0.17 -0.23 11.23
C GLY A 271 -0.98 0.37 10.08
N TYR A 272 -0.81 1.66 9.76
CA TYR A 272 -1.51 2.35 8.67
C TYR A 272 -0.55 3.21 7.87
N VAL A 273 -0.75 3.24 6.56
CA VAL A 273 -0.10 4.20 5.66
C VAL A 273 -0.72 5.56 5.86
N ASP A 274 0.03 6.64 5.66
CA ASP A 274 -0.45 8.02 5.69
C ASP A 274 -1.11 8.45 7.02
N ASN A 275 -0.70 7.79 8.09
CA ASN A 275 -1.21 7.96 9.45
C ASN A 275 -0.24 8.74 10.34
N LEU A 276 1.04 8.44 10.22
CA LEU A 276 2.14 9.13 10.87
C LEU A 276 3.08 9.69 9.81
N PRO A 277 3.79 10.79 10.09
CA PRO A 277 4.82 11.30 9.18
C PRO A 277 5.83 10.21 8.79
N ASN A 278 6.31 10.26 7.55
CA ASN A 278 7.33 9.32 7.09
C ASN A 278 8.59 9.42 7.93
N ASN A 279 9.23 8.29 8.17
CA ASN A 279 10.50 8.24 8.88
C ASN A 279 11.65 8.75 7.98
N PRO A 280 12.27 9.90 8.28
CA PRO A 280 13.33 10.46 7.43
C PRO A 280 14.61 9.62 7.45
N ALA A 281 14.80 8.80 8.48
CA ALA A 281 15.98 7.93 8.61
C ALA A 281 15.86 6.68 7.73
N ARG A 282 14.66 6.33 7.26
CA ARG A 282 14.38 5.10 6.49
C ARG A 282 14.93 3.85 7.17
N GLN A 283 14.79 3.83 8.50
CA GLN A 283 15.23 2.74 9.37
C GLN A 283 14.14 2.51 10.42
N PRO A 284 13.85 1.29 10.84
CA PRO A 284 12.84 1.01 11.84
C PRO A 284 13.10 1.82 13.13
N GLN A 285 12.15 2.67 13.52
CA GLN A 285 12.24 3.49 14.74
C GLN A 285 10.93 3.49 15.48
N GLU A 286 10.84 2.74 16.56
CA GLU A 286 9.68 2.79 17.45
C GLU A 286 9.67 4.09 18.27
N GLY A 287 8.47 4.66 18.48
CA GLY A 287 8.24 5.74 19.42
C GLY A 287 8.75 7.13 19.04
N ALA A 288 9.25 7.31 17.82
CA ALA A 288 9.81 8.59 17.36
C ALA A 288 8.77 9.60 16.82
N GLY A 289 7.46 9.26 16.85
CA GLY A 289 6.41 10.08 16.23
C GLY A 289 6.40 10.03 14.70
N TYR A 290 7.09 9.05 14.13
CA TYR A 290 7.12 8.73 12.71
C TYR A 290 6.53 7.34 12.46
N ASN A 291 6.17 7.04 11.20
CA ASN A 291 5.78 5.70 10.79
C ASN A 291 6.97 4.74 11.02
N PRO A 292 6.85 3.74 11.91
CA PRO A 292 7.94 2.81 12.19
C PRO A 292 8.08 1.72 11.11
N GLY A 293 7.06 1.55 10.25
CA GLY A 293 6.94 0.47 9.29
C GLY A 293 5.88 -0.57 9.64
N PHE A 294 5.89 -1.65 8.89
CA PHE A 294 4.94 -2.77 8.99
C PHE A 294 5.66 -4.06 9.36
N LYS A 295 4.94 -4.92 10.08
CA LYS A 295 5.38 -6.29 10.39
C LYS A 295 4.49 -7.26 9.64
N ILE A 296 5.08 -8.19 8.92
CA ILE A 296 4.36 -9.28 8.27
C ILE A 296 3.64 -10.14 9.31
N ASP A 297 4.18 -10.24 10.52
CA ASP A 297 3.55 -10.89 11.67
C ASP A 297 2.20 -10.30 12.10
N TRP A 298 1.78 -9.16 11.56
CA TRP A 298 0.44 -8.63 11.82
C TRP A 298 -0.63 -9.22 10.90
N ALA A 299 -0.27 -10.14 10.02
CA ALA A 299 -1.17 -10.75 9.06
C ALA A 299 -2.29 -11.54 9.75
N VAL A 300 -3.52 -11.30 9.32
CA VAL A 300 -4.72 -12.01 9.77
C VAL A 300 -5.54 -12.47 8.57
N ASP A 301 -6.21 -13.61 8.74
CA ASP A 301 -7.16 -14.13 7.75
C ASP A 301 -8.50 -13.39 7.80
N GLU A 302 -9.45 -13.79 6.96
CA GLU A 302 -10.81 -13.23 6.89
C GLU A 302 -11.63 -13.39 8.19
N HIS A 303 -11.18 -14.26 9.11
CA HIS A 303 -11.78 -14.46 10.41
C HIS A 303 -11.04 -13.74 11.54
N GLY A 304 -10.00 -12.99 11.22
CA GLY A 304 -9.15 -12.28 12.18
C GLY A 304 -8.19 -13.19 12.94
N LYS A 305 -7.97 -14.41 12.47
CA LYS A 305 -6.98 -15.31 13.04
C LYS A 305 -5.60 -14.97 12.45
N HIS A 306 -4.59 -14.91 13.32
CA HIS A 306 -3.21 -14.70 12.94
C HIS A 306 -2.71 -15.76 11.94
N VAL A 307 -1.96 -15.33 10.93
CA VAL A 307 -1.37 -16.17 9.89
C VAL A 307 0.15 -16.01 9.90
N ASN A 308 0.86 -17.13 9.98
CA ASN A 308 2.32 -17.14 9.90
C ASN A 308 2.76 -17.08 8.44
N LEU A 309 3.15 -15.91 7.97
CA LEU A 309 3.74 -15.73 6.64
C LEU A 309 5.25 -15.71 6.74
N THR A 310 5.93 -16.40 5.84
CA THR A 310 7.39 -16.38 5.73
C THR A 310 7.90 -15.21 4.91
N HIS A 311 7.08 -14.73 3.99
CA HIS A 311 7.34 -13.61 3.09
C HIS A 311 6.03 -13.07 2.52
N ILE A 312 6.15 -12.00 1.75
CA ILE A 312 5.08 -11.45 0.90
C ILE A 312 5.64 -11.04 -0.44
N ASP A 313 4.82 -11.09 -1.49
CA ASP A 313 5.18 -10.71 -2.86
C ASP A 313 4.52 -9.40 -3.27
N PHE A 314 3.33 -9.14 -2.73
CA PHE A 314 2.50 -7.99 -3.08
C PHE A 314 2.08 -7.19 -1.85
N VAL A 315 1.94 -5.88 -2.03
CA VAL A 315 1.39 -4.97 -1.02
C VAL A 315 0.25 -4.18 -1.64
N LYS A 316 -0.93 -4.28 -1.05
CA LYS A 316 -2.10 -3.47 -1.42
C LYS A 316 -2.37 -2.45 -0.31
N VAL A 317 -2.47 -1.19 -0.70
CA VAL A 317 -2.88 -0.10 0.20
C VAL A 317 -4.23 0.42 -0.27
N TYR A 318 -5.18 0.52 0.64
CA TYR A 318 -6.47 1.15 0.34
C TYR A 318 -6.89 2.16 1.40
N ASN A 319 -7.59 3.22 0.97
CA ASN A 319 -8.13 4.21 1.90
C ASN A 319 -9.23 3.57 2.77
N ALA A 320 -9.02 3.57 4.08
CA ALA A 320 -9.92 2.95 5.05
C ALA A 320 -10.97 3.92 5.65
N MET A 321 -11.05 5.16 5.16
CA MET A 321 -11.83 6.23 5.76
C MET A 321 -13.03 6.61 4.89
N ASN A 322 -14.23 6.62 5.49
CA ASN A 322 -15.42 7.26 4.93
C ASN A 322 -16.00 8.21 5.96
N GLN A 323 -15.59 9.47 5.91
CA GLN A 323 -15.92 10.46 6.96
C GLN A 323 -16.16 11.84 6.37
N TYR A 324 -16.85 12.69 7.15
CA TYR A 324 -17.10 14.07 6.83
C TYR A 324 -16.05 14.98 7.48
N CYS A 325 -15.40 15.80 6.68
CA CYS A 325 -14.35 16.74 7.11
C CYS A 325 -14.65 18.19 6.67
N GLY A 326 -15.91 18.54 6.49
CA GLY A 326 -16.31 19.88 6.05
C GLY A 326 -15.74 20.25 4.69
N TRP A 327 -15.17 21.44 4.58
CA TRP A 327 -14.58 21.94 3.34
C TRP A 327 -13.28 21.25 2.92
N LEU A 328 -12.63 20.51 3.82
CA LEU A 328 -11.49 19.66 3.46
C LEU A 328 -11.90 18.59 2.44
N GLY A 329 -13.18 18.20 2.43
CA GLY A 329 -13.71 17.20 1.50
C GLY A 329 -13.56 15.78 2.01
N GLU A 330 -13.33 14.84 1.08
CA GLU A 330 -13.04 13.45 1.43
C GLU A 330 -11.64 13.33 2.05
N THR A 331 -11.48 12.31 2.87
CA THR A 331 -10.18 11.86 3.34
C THR A 331 -9.60 10.90 2.30
N SER A 332 -8.41 11.16 1.82
CA SER A 332 -7.70 10.37 0.81
C SER A 332 -6.36 9.95 1.33
N THR A 333 -6.11 8.65 1.37
CA THR A 333 -4.77 8.14 1.64
C THR A 333 -3.87 8.39 0.43
N GLU A 334 -2.69 8.94 0.63
CA GLU A 334 -1.65 9.06 -0.38
C GLU A 334 -0.56 8.02 -0.17
N VAL A 335 -0.03 7.50 -1.29
CA VAL A 335 1.14 6.62 -1.30
C VAL A 335 2.27 7.33 -2.04
N ALA A 336 3.41 7.48 -1.38
CA ALA A 336 4.59 8.23 -1.87
C ALA A 336 5.82 7.36 -2.10
N GLY A 337 5.68 6.05 -1.99
CA GLY A 337 6.76 5.09 -2.15
C GLY A 337 6.85 4.12 -0.98
N GLY A 338 7.93 3.37 -0.90
CA GLY A 338 8.17 2.43 0.20
C GLY A 338 9.56 1.84 0.14
N ILE A 339 9.93 1.16 1.21
CA ILE A 339 11.23 0.53 1.39
C ILE A 339 11.08 -0.82 2.10
N ASP A 340 11.79 -1.83 1.60
CA ASP A 340 12.10 -3.05 2.34
C ASP A 340 13.32 -2.77 3.24
N TYR A 341 13.23 -3.13 4.50
CA TYR A 341 14.32 -2.97 5.46
C TYR A 341 15.38 -4.07 5.38
N HIS A 342 15.05 -5.19 4.73
CA HIS A 342 15.87 -6.40 4.66
C HIS A 342 15.99 -6.94 3.22
N PRO A 343 16.32 -6.12 2.20
CA PRO A 343 16.21 -6.47 0.79
C PRO A 343 17.10 -7.64 0.36
N ASP A 344 18.14 -7.94 1.11
CA ASP A 344 19.06 -9.05 0.85
C ASP A 344 18.77 -10.28 1.75
N ALA A 345 17.64 -10.29 2.48
CA ALA A 345 17.24 -11.45 3.28
C ALA A 345 16.92 -12.62 2.35
N GLU A 346 17.44 -13.80 2.69
CA GLU A 346 17.13 -15.03 1.98
C GLU A 346 15.80 -15.60 2.50
N LEU A 347 14.98 -16.12 1.60
CA LEU A 347 13.77 -16.85 1.97
C LEU A 347 14.16 -18.03 2.88
N PRO A 348 13.49 -18.20 4.01
CA PRO A 348 13.71 -19.36 4.85
C PRO A 348 13.54 -20.64 4.03
N GLN A 349 14.48 -21.55 4.13
CA GLN A 349 14.36 -22.86 3.53
C GLN A 349 13.56 -23.74 4.47
N PHE A 350 12.25 -23.75 4.31
CA PHE A 350 11.38 -24.70 5.01
C PHE A 350 11.28 -25.99 4.17
N ASP A 351 11.10 -27.10 4.85
CA ASP A 351 10.58 -28.28 4.19
C ASP A 351 9.15 -27.98 3.77
N ALA A 352 8.81 -28.18 2.51
CA ALA A 352 7.44 -27.94 2.02
C ALA A 352 6.38 -28.73 2.82
N ALA A 353 6.80 -29.78 3.52
CA ALA A 353 5.96 -30.59 4.38
C ALA A 353 5.82 -30.02 5.81
N ASP A 354 6.58 -29.00 6.21
CA ASP A 354 6.40 -28.23 7.46
C ASP A 354 5.33 -27.14 7.23
N VAL A 355 4.08 -27.56 7.20
CA VAL A 355 2.93 -26.73 6.81
C VAL A 355 2.59 -25.67 7.85
N ASN A 356 2.83 -25.98 9.14
CA ASN A 356 2.57 -25.07 10.25
C ASN A 356 3.77 -24.18 10.61
N HIS A 357 4.92 -24.41 9.94
CA HIS A 357 6.20 -23.69 10.12
C HIS A 357 6.71 -23.70 11.58
N ASP A 358 6.54 -24.83 12.28
CA ASP A 358 7.08 -24.99 13.65
C ASP A 358 8.52 -25.55 13.66
N GLY A 359 9.06 -25.88 12.49
CA GLY A 359 10.41 -26.44 12.27
C GLY A 359 10.48 -27.95 12.37
N GLU A 360 9.35 -28.65 12.51
CA GLU A 360 9.27 -30.11 12.59
C GLU A 360 8.22 -30.66 11.62
N VAL A 361 8.61 -31.50 10.69
CA VAL A 361 7.66 -32.21 9.81
C VAL A 361 7.05 -33.41 10.57
N ASN A 362 5.79 -33.27 10.97
CA ASN A 362 5.12 -34.27 11.79
C ASN A 362 3.60 -34.32 11.56
N ILE A 363 2.85 -35.02 12.42
CA ILE A 363 1.39 -35.17 12.30
C ILE A 363 0.62 -33.85 12.45
N ALA A 364 1.23 -32.81 13.03
CA ALA A 364 0.57 -31.50 13.13
C ALA A 364 0.42 -30.86 11.74
N ASP A 365 1.38 -31.07 10.83
CA ASP A 365 1.33 -30.60 9.46
C ASP A 365 0.26 -31.31 8.64
N VAL A 366 0.14 -32.61 8.82
CA VAL A 366 -0.97 -33.39 8.23
C VAL A 366 -2.31 -32.81 8.64
N ASN A 367 -2.48 -32.48 9.92
CA ASN A 367 -3.72 -31.87 10.43
C ASN A 367 -3.92 -30.47 9.87
N ALA A 368 -2.86 -29.69 9.70
CA ALA A 368 -2.94 -28.34 9.12
C ALA A 368 -3.49 -28.39 7.67
N VAL A 369 -2.98 -29.30 6.82
CA VAL A 369 -3.53 -29.50 5.47
C VAL A 369 -5.00 -29.96 5.51
N ILE A 370 -5.33 -30.89 6.41
CA ILE A 370 -6.71 -31.40 6.56
C ILE A 370 -7.66 -30.25 7.00
N ASP A 371 -7.23 -29.40 7.91
CA ASP A 371 -8.03 -28.25 8.36
C ASP A 371 -8.32 -27.29 7.21
N VAL A 372 -7.34 -27.02 6.35
CA VAL A 372 -7.53 -26.22 5.13
C VAL A 372 -8.56 -26.86 4.20
N ILE A 373 -8.44 -28.17 3.92
CA ILE A 373 -9.40 -28.90 3.08
C ILE A 373 -10.83 -28.85 3.65
N LEU A 374 -10.98 -28.97 4.96
CA LEU A 374 -12.29 -28.99 5.63
C LEU A 374 -12.93 -27.60 5.75
N THR A 375 -12.14 -26.58 5.93
CA THR A 375 -12.62 -25.20 6.11
C THR A 375 -12.77 -24.48 4.78
N GLY A 376 -12.05 -24.90 3.74
CA GLY A 376 -11.95 -24.22 2.46
C GLY A 376 -11.11 -22.93 2.53
N THR A 377 -10.46 -22.66 3.66
CA THR A 377 -9.55 -21.52 3.81
C THR A 377 -8.21 -21.91 3.22
N VAL A 378 -7.89 -21.41 2.04
CA VAL A 378 -6.60 -21.70 1.40
C VAL A 378 -5.49 -20.92 2.11
N THR A 379 -4.45 -21.62 2.54
CA THR A 379 -3.21 -21.02 3.04
C THR A 379 -2.06 -21.45 2.14
N TYR A 380 -1.14 -20.54 1.87
CA TYR A 380 -0.01 -20.76 0.96
C TYR A 380 0.85 -21.98 1.35
N SER A 381 0.92 -22.33 2.62
CA SER A 381 1.72 -23.46 3.13
C SER A 381 1.05 -24.81 2.96
N ALA A 382 -0.21 -24.88 2.56
CA ALA A 382 -0.96 -26.14 2.49
C ALA A 382 -0.90 -26.83 1.11
N ASP A 383 -0.48 -26.14 0.04
CA ASP A 383 -0.17 -26.72 -1.27
C ASP A 383 1.25 -27.26 -1.26
N VAL A 384 1.42 -28.42 -0.63
CA VAL A 384 2.74 -29.04 -0.38
C VAL A 384 3.39 -29.58 -1.66
N ASN A 385 2.57 -30.01 -2.61
CA ASN A 385 3.03 -30.57 -3.87
C ASN A 385 3.17 -29.52 -5.01
N LEU A 386 2.78 -28.26 -4.73
CA LEU A 386 2.82 -27.12 -5.65
C LEU A 386 2.07 -27.35 -6.97
N ASP A 387 0.89 -28.02 -6.89
CA ASP A 387 0.04 -28.23 -8.07
C ASP A 387 -1.08 -27.17 -8.23
N GLY A 388 -1.16 -26.20 -7.29
CA GLY A 388 -2.13 -25.11 -7.26
C GLY A 388 -3.47 -25.49 -6.62
N GLU A 389 -3.62 -26.70 -6.07
CA GLU A 389 -4.84 -27.16 -5.41
C GLU A 389 -4.50 -27.75 -4.04
N VAL A 390 -5.14 -27.28 -2.96
CA VAL A 390 -5.00 -27.91 -1.64
C VAL A 390 -6.00 -29.04 -1.50
N ASN A 391 -5.51 -30.28 -1.53
CA ASN A 391 -6.35 -31.48 -1.49
C ASN A 391 -5.63 -32.69 -0.84
N ILE A 392 -6.19 -33.89 -1.00
CA ILE A 392 -5.63 -35.11 -0.38
C ILE A 392 -4.23 -35.47 -0.89
N ALA A 393 -3.80 -34.95 -2.04
CA ALA A 393 -2.46 -35.19 -2.55
C ALA A 393 -1.40 -34.52 -1.67
N ASP A 394 -1.72 -33.34 -1.10
CA ASP A 394 -0.85 -32.60 -0.18
C ASP A 394 -0.74 -33.31 1.17
N VAL A 395 -1.85 -33.85 1.67
CA VAL A 395 -1.84 -34.72 2.87
C VAL A 395 -0.88 -35.89 2.65
N ASN A 396 -0.93 -36.53 1.49
CA ASN A 396 -0.03 -37.63 1.18
C ASN A 396 1.42 -37.17 1.05
N ALA A 397 1.67 -35.99 0.49
CA ALA A 397 3.03 -35.43 0.37
C ALA A 397 3.65 -35.20 1.76
N VAL A 398 2.90 -34.67 2.72
CA VAL A 398 3.36 -34.53 4.12
C VAL A 398 3.62 -35.90 4.75
N ILE A 399 2.73 -36.88 4.55
CA ILE A 399 2.92 -38.23 5.09
C ILE A 399 4.17 -38.89 4.51
N ASP A 400 4.40 -38.74 3.22
CA ASP A 400 5.59 -39.28 2.54
C ASP A 400 6.88 -38.62 3.09
N ALA A 401 6.85 -37.33 3.42
CA ALA A 401 7.97 -36.64 4.06
C ALA A 401 8.24 -37.15 5.48
N ILE A 402 7.20 -37.40 6.28
CA ILE A 402 7.32 -37.97 7.64
C ILE A 402 7.94 -39.38 7.62
N LEU A 403 7.70 -40.17 6.56
CA LEU A 403 8.14 -41.54 6.47
C LEU A 403 9.56 -41.71 5.90
N GLN A 404 10.21 -40.66 5.42
CA GLN A 404 11.59 -40.65 4.92
C GLN A 404 12.59 -40.51 6.05
#